data_5e74927766ecf1f2926714447c30eefd
#
_entry.id   5e74927766ecf1f2926714447c30eefd
#
_cell.length_a   1.000
_cell.length_b   1.000
_cell.length_c   1.000
_cell.angle_alpha   90.00
_cell.angle_beta   90.00
_cell.angle_gamma   90.00
#
_symmetry.space_group_name_H-M   'P 1'
#
loop_
_entity.id
_entity.type
_entity.pdbx_description
1 polymer ?
#
loop_
_entity_poly.entity_id
_entity_poly.type
_entity_poly.pdbx_seq_one_letter_code
_entity_poly.pdbx_strand_id
1 'polypeptide(L)'
;MKPNSLALRLFLTAAAWVLLVLPVAGWIIYARYRHEVVTTFDSRISLFLAVVINDAEQGSEEGPTEPDYWGEGLFVQVHSGWYWQMKPLDGKPAEIMQSRSLAGDYLPLPSENDVEPNDKEIRWANLMGPAEQAVRVAEMIYQFGTGKSAQRYSVAVAGRLSEVEDNLAAFRSQLIQALALAGVGLLAATLFQVRFGLFPLTKMERALAAIRSGDASRLEGELPAEVRPLQQELNALLKSNQEIVERARTHVGNLAHALKTPLAVIINEARSDDSPLARKVIEQADTMTGQVNLYLDRARMAARIGVIGHVTEVGPVAESLVRALERLYREKDLAYSLDCPPGTRFKGERQDLEEMLGNLLDNASKWAHSKVSVAVSARPGANGDATAGGWLHIRVDDDGPGLTPEQRAEPIARGRRLDETKPGSGLGHSIVADLAYCYSGSLELDRSEAGGLSARLTLPLAT
;
A
#
# COMPACT_ATOMS: atom_id res chain seq x y z
N MET A 1 -5.72 -3.66 -1.03
CA MET A 1 -5.21 -2.35 -1.54
C MET A 1 -6.30 -1.32 -1.35
N LYS A 2 -6.00 -0.13 -0.80
CA LYS A 2 -7.00 0.96 -0.64
C LYS A 2 -7.44 1.44 -2.02
N PRO A 3 -8.73 1.78 -2.24
CA PRO A 3 -9.28 2.08 -3.57
C PRO A 3 -8.63 3.25 -4.32
N ASN A 4 -7.83 4.09 -3.66
CA ASN A 4 -7.12 5.24 -4.24
C ASN A 4 -5.59 5.13 -4.14
N SER A 5 -5.01 3.92 -4.00
CA SER A 5 -3.57 3.77 -3.89
C SER A 5 -2.87 3.87 -5.25
N LEU A 6 -1.69 4.50 -5.28
CA LEU A 6 -0.83 4.57 -6.46
C LEU A 6 -0.50 3.17 -6.99
N ALA A 7 -0.28 2.22 -6.08
CA ALA A 7 -0.05 0.82 -6.41
C ALA A 7 -1.21 0.19 -7.21
N LEU A 8 -2.46 0.46 -6.82
CA LEU A 8 -3.62 -0.04 -7.55
C LEU A 8 -3.73 0.58 -8.95
N ARG A 9 -3.48 1.88 -9.08
CA ARG A 9 -3.51 2.57 -10.38
C ARG A 9 -2.46 2.01 -11.34
N LEU A 10 -1.21 1.82 -10.87
CA LEU A 10 -0.14 1.25 -11.67
C LEU A 10 -0.44 -0.20 -12.07
N PHE A 11 -0.97 -1.00 -11.16
CA PHE A 11 -1.37 -2.38 -11.46
C PHE A 11 -2.51 -2.43 -12.47
N LEU A 12 -3.56 -1.62 -12.32
CA LEU A 12 -4.71 -1.61 -13.23
C LEU A 12 -4.33 -1.13 -14.64
N THR A 13 -3.46 -0.12 -14.76
CA THR A 13 -2.97 0.32 -16.07
C THR A 13 -2.16 -0.77 -16.76
N ALA A 14 -1.26 -1.44 -16.05
CA ALA A 14 -0.51 -2.57 -16.60
C ALA A 14 -1.43 -3.76 -16.95
N ALA A 15 -2.40 -4.08 -16.11
CA ALA A 15 -3.38 -5.13 -16.38
C ALA A 15 -4.23 -4.82 -17.62
N ALA A 16 -4.65 -3.57 -17.80
CA ALA A 16 -5.37 -3.14 -19.00
C ALA A 16 -4.53 -3.32 -20.26
N TRP A 17 -3.23 -2.98 -20.23
CA TRP A 17 -2.32 -3.22 -21.34
C TRP A 17 -2.13 -4.71 -21.64
N VAL A 18 -1.96 -5.55 -20.64
CA VAL A 18 -1.83 -7.01 -20.81
C VAL A 18 -3.11 -7.57 -21.45
N LEU A 19 -4.29 -7.17 -20.96
CA LEU A 19 -5.59 -7.61 -21.48
C LEU A 19 -5.89 -7.10 -22.90
N LEU A 20 -5.27 -6.03 -23.33
CA LEU A 20 -5.38 -5.52 -24.71
C LEU A 20 -4.38 -6.20 -25.64
N VAL A 21 -3.11 -6.23 -25.26
CA VAL A 21 -2.01 -6.63 -26.14
C VAL A 21 -2.00 -8.14 -26.39
N LEU A 22 -2.20 -8.96 -25.35
CA LEU A 22 -2.13 -10.42 -25.53
C LEU A 22 -3.24 -10.98 -26.44
N PRO A 23 -4.51 -10.59 -26.33
CA PRO A 23 -5.54 -11.04 -27.27
C PRO A 23 -5.29 -10.58 -28.72
N VAL A 24 -4.82 -9.33 -28.89
CA VAL A 24 -4.49 -8.80 -30.22
C VAL A 24 -3.34 -9.61 -30.85
N ALA A 25 -2.26 -9.83 -30.09
CA ALA A 25 -1.15 -10.65 -30.55
C ALA A 25 -1.59 -12.09 -30.85
N GLY A 26 -2.42 -12.67 -29.98
CA GLY A 26 -2.99 -14.00 -30.19
C GLY A 26 -3.83 -14.10 -31.47
N TRP A 27 -4.66 -13.08 -31.71
CA TRP A 27 -5.45 -13.02 -32.94
C TRP A 27 -4.58 -12.94 -34.20
N ILE A 28 -3.54 -12.10 -34.17
CA ILE A 28 -2.60 -11.98 -35.32
C ILE A 28 -1.86 -13.30 -35.56
N ILE A 29 -1.35 -13.94 -34.52
CA ILE A 29 -0.65 -15.23 -34.63
C ILE A 29 -1.59 -16.30 -35.17
N TYR A 30 -2.80 -16.41 -34.66
CA TYR A 30 -3.80 -17.37 -35.12
C TYR A 30 -4.21 -17.12 -36.56
N ALA A 31 -4.44 -15.88 -36.96
CA ALA A 31 -4.79 -15.51 -38.33
C ALA A 31 -3.70 -15.88 -39.31
N ARG A 32 -2.41 -15.65 -38.98
CA ARG A 32 -1.26 -16.04 -39.77
C ARG A 32 -1.13 -17.56 -39.90
N TYR A 33 -1.23 -18.27 -38.77
CA TYR A 33 -1.17 -19.72 -38.76
C TYR A 33 -2.30 -20.36 -39.58
N ARG A 34 -3.53 -19.87 -39.46
CA ARG A 34 -4.66 -20.33 -40.26
C ARG A 34 -4.40 -20.15 -41.75
N HIS A 35 -3.90 -19.00 -42.16
CA HIS A 35 -3.56 -18.74 -43.56
C HIS A 35 -2.52 -19.72 -44.09
N GLU A 36 -1.48 -19.96 -43.31
CA GLU A 36 -0.38 -20.89 -43.68
C GLU A 36 -0.90 -22.34 -43.82
N VAL A 37 -1.67 -22.81 -42.84
CA VAL A 37 -2.24 -24.18 -42.87
C VAL A 37 -3.16 -24.37 -44.07
N VAL A 38 -4.07 -23.42 -44.35
CA VAL A 38 -4.97 -23.49 -45.50
C VAL A 38 -4.19 -23.46 -46.84
N THR A 39 -3.20 -22.56 -46.96
CA THR A 39 -2.40 -22.46 -48.17
C THR A 39 -1.57 -23.71 -48.42
N THR A 40 -0.99 -24.29 -47.36
CA THR A 40 -0.23 -25.55 -47.46
C THR A 40 -1.16 -26.70 -47.85
N PHE A 41 -2.37 -26.77 -47.30
CA PHE A 41 -3.35 -27.78 -47.66
C PHE A 41 -3.80 -27.65 -49.13
N ASP A 42 -4.15 -26.43 -49.57
CA ASP A 42 -4.50 -26.15 -50.96
C ASP A 42 -3.36 -26.47 -51.92
N SER A 43 -2.12 -26.18 -51.53
CA SER A 43 -0.93 -26.53 -52.32
C SER A 43 -0.75 -28.04 -52.46
N ARG A 44 -1.01 -28.81 -51.39
CA ARG A 44 -0.98 -30.28 -51.41
C ARG A 44 -2.05 -30.87 -52.34
N ILE A 45 -3.28 -30.36 -52.27
CA ILE A 45 -4.37 -30.80 -53.21
C ILE A 45 -3.99 -30.44 -54.66
N SER A 46 -3.46 -29.24 -54.91
CA SER A 46 -3.01 -28.82 -56.24
C SER A 46 -1.91 -29.72 -56.80
N LEU A 47 -0.95 -30.11 -55.92
CA LEU A 47 0.11 -31.06 -56.33
C LEU A 47 -0.49 -32.41 -56.70
N PHE A 48 -1.39 -32.96 -55.91
CA PHE A 48 -2.06 -34.23 -56.24
C PHE A 48 -2.88 -34.11 -57.51
N LEU A 49 -3.59 -33.00 -57.75
CA LEU A 49 -4.31 -32.76 -58.99
C LEU A 49 -3.37 -32.76 -60.19
N ALA A 50 -2.24 -32.10 -60.11
CA ALA A 50 -1.25 -32.11 -61.20
C ALA A 50 -0.63 -33.50 -61.44
N VAL A 51 -0.44 -34.28 -60.37
CA VAL A 51 0.08 -35.65 -60.48
C VAL A 51 -0.97 -36.57 -61.15
N VAL A 52 -2.25 -36.48 -60.73
CA VAL A 52 -3.36 -37.25 -61.37
C VAL A 52 -3.43 -36.96 -62.86
N ILE A 53 -3.36 -35.71 -63.28
CA ILE A 53 -3.41 -35.30 -64.68
C ILE A 53 -2.18 -35.84 -65.46
N ASN A 54 -0.97 -35.63 -64.87
CA ASN A 54 0.29 -36.09 -65.57
C ASN A 54 0.31 -37.62 -65.69
N ASP A 55 -0.12 -38.36 -64.67
CA ASP A 55 -0.11 -39.83 -64.74
C ASP A 55 -1.13 -40.38 -65.78
N ALA A 56 -2.35 -39.76 -65.79
CA ALA A 56 -3.37 -40.07 -66.76
C ALA A 56 -2.91 -39.78 -68.27
N GLU A 57 -2.06 -38.78 -68.46
CA GLU A 57 -1.52 -38.38 -69.80
C GLU A 57 -0.50 -39.33 -70.32
N GLN A 58 0.33 -39.98 -69.47
CA GLN A 58 1.42 -40.88 -69.90
C GLN A 58 0.91 -42.23 -70.43
N GLY A 59 -0.33 -42.56 -70.33
CA GLY A 59 -0.85 -43.89 -70.50
C GLY A 59 -1.14 -44.30 -71.94
N SER A 60 -1.61 -43.44 -72.89
CA SER A 60 -1.79 -43.77 -74.30
C SER A 60 -2.12 -42.58 -75.21
N GLU A 61 -1.85 -42.76 -76.56
CA GLU A 61 -2.24 -41.79 -77.59
C GLU A 61 -3.76 -41.73 -77.85
N GLU A 62 -4.56 -42.65 -77.28
CA GLU A 62 -5.99 -42.81 -77.57
C GLU A 62 -6.92 -42.21 -76.44
N GLY A 63 -6.37 -41.75 -75.31
CA GLY A 63 -7.12 -41.16 -74.22
C GLY A 63 -6.48 -41.35 -72.82
N PRO A 64 -7.02 -40.79 -71.75
CA PRO A 64 -6.40 -40.95 -70.45
C PRO A 64 -6.55 -42.39 -69.94
N THR A 65 -5.47 -42.87 -69.31
CA THR A 65 -5.47 -44.15 -68.62
C THR A 65 -5.79 -43.96 -67.15
N GLU A 66 -6.30 -45.01 -66.52
CA GLU A 66 -6.52 -44.96 -65.02
C GLU A 66 -5.16 -44.70 -64.36
N PRO A 67 -5.04 -43.67 -63.61
CA PRO A 67 -3.77 -43.34 -62.91
C PRO A 67 -3.29 -44.54 -62.10
N ASP A 68 -1.97 -44.87 -62.30
CA ASP A 68 -1.37 -46.00 -61.63
C ASP A 68 -1.29 -45.69 -60.09
N TYR A 69 -1.20 -46.76 -59.35
CA TYR A 69 -1.31 -46.67 -57.91
C TYR A 69 -0.10 -45.93 -57.28
N TRP A 70 -0.22 -44.64 -57.10
CA TRP A 70 0.77 -43.86 -56.39
C TRP A 70 0.15 -43.29 -55.10
N GLY A 71 0.89 -43.34 -54.14
CA GLY A 71 0.56 -42.67 -52.87
C GLY A 71 -0.04 -43.55 -51.85
N GLU A 72 0.80 -43.78 -50.96
CA GLU A 72 0.54 -43.78 -49.54
C GLU A 72 -0.94 -43.95 -49.23
N GLY A 73 -1.42 -45.07 -48.91
CA GLY A 73 -2.73 -45.40 -48.31
C GLY A 73 -3.90 -44.43 -48.38
N LEU A 74 -3.64 -43.13 -48.67
CA LEU A 74 -4.64 -42.05 -48.64
C LEU A 74 -5.79 -42.25 -49.65
N PHE A 75 -5.46 -42.62 -50.89
CA PHE A 75 -6.43 -42.83 -51.95
C PHE A 75 -6.92 -44.29 -52.06
N VAL A 76 -6.46 -45.17 -51.15
CA VAL A 76 -6.79 -46.60 -51.11
C VAL A 76 -7.75 -46.93 -50.03
N GLN A 77 -7.57 -46.34 -48.83
CA GLN A 77 -8.41 -46.61 -47.69
C GLN A 77 -9.82 -46.04 -47.94
N VAL A 78 -10.79 -46.89 -47.87
CA VAL A 78 -12.19 -46.51 -48.02
C VAL A 78 -12.57 -45.38 -47.07
N HIS A 79 -13.17 -44.34 -47.63
CA HIS A 79 -13.59 -43.13 -46.88
C HIS A 79 -12.45 -42.44 -46.11
N SER A 80 -11.24 -42.48 -46.63
CA SER A 80 -10.06 -41.80 -46.04
C SER A 80 -10.21 -40.29 -45.92
N GLY A 81 -11.10 -39.70 -46.71
CA GLY A 81 -11.25 -38.25 -46.86
C GLY A 81 -10.38 -37.65 -47.95
N TRP A 82 -9.50 -38.48 -48.58
CA TRP A 82 -8.70 -38.11 -49.73
C TRP A 82 -9.21 -38.87 -50.94
N TYR A 83 -9.66 -38.13 -51.95
CA TYR A 83 -10.34 -38.68 -53.10
C TYR A 83 -9.80 -38.04 -54.39
N TRP A 84 -9.76 -38.82 -55.50
CA TRP A 84 -9.67 -38.26 -56.81
C TRP A 84 -10.74 -38.88 -57.71
N GLN A 85 -11.19 -38.12 -58.73
CA GLN A 85 -12.15 -38.53 -59.72
C GLN A 85 -11.90 -37.85 -61.06
N MET A 86 -11.99 -38.58 -62.15
CA MET A 86 -11.96 -38.08 -63.51
C MET A 86 -13.27 -38.42 -64.19
N LYS A 87 -14.03 -37.38 -64.58
CA LYS A 87 -15.34 -37.53 -65.22
C LYS A 87 -15.29 -36.98 -66.62
N PRO A 88 -15.60 -37.80 -67.69
CA PRO A 88 -15.66 -37.32 -69.07
C PRO A 88 -16.80 -36.30 -69.21
N LEU A 89 -16.55 -35.20 -69.92
CA LEU A 89 -17.54 -34.17 -70.20
C LEU A 89 -18.25 -34.40 -71.53
N ASP A 90 -17.55 -35.04 -72.48
CA ASP A 90 -18.02 -35.24 -73.87
C ASP A 90 -18.29 -36.73 -74.22
N GLY A 91 -18.37 -37.64 -73.23
CA GLY A 91 -18.41 -39.09 -73.43
C GLY A 91 -19.61 -39.80 -72.79
N LYS A 92 -19.64 -41.12 -72.90
CA LYS A 92 -20.66 -41.96 -72.26
C LYS A 92 -20.44 -42.02 -70.73
N PRO A 93 -21.51 -42.15 -69.93
CA PRO A 93 -21.39 -42.20 -68.45
C PRO A 93 -20.57 -43.37 -67.91
N ALA A 94 -20.12 -44.30 -68.75
CA ALA A 94 -19.50 -45.57 -68.35
C ALA A 94 -18.01 -45.52 -68.04
N GLU A 95 -17.31 -44.37 -68.17
CA GLU A 95 -15.86 -44.29 -68.04
C GLU A 95 -15.41 -43.25 -67.01
N ILE A 96 -16.10 -43.23 -65.82
CA ILE A 96 -15.60 -42.44 -64.70
C ILE A 96 -14.49 -43.22 -63.99
N MET A 97 -13.30 -42.67 -64.02
CA MET A 97 -12.16 -43.19 -63.27
C MET A 97 -12.12 -42.53 -61.88
N GLN A 98 -11.89 -43.29 -60.84
CA GLN A 98 -11.94 -42.77 -59.48
C GLN A 98 -11.05 -43.55 -58.52
N SER A 99 -10.64 -42.89 -57.44
CA SER A 99 -9.85 -43.51 -56.37
C SER A 99 -10.62 -44.62 -55.67
N ARG A 100 -9.94 -45.65 -55.19
CA ARG A 100 -10.52 -46.74 -54.41
C ARG A 100 -11.15 -46.24 -53.10
N SER A 101 -10.70 -45.12 -52.57
CA SER A 101 -11.21 -44.50 -51.37
C SER A 101 -12.67 -44.03 -51.52
N LEU A 102 -13.16 -43.75 -52.72
CA LEU A 102 -14.57 -43.43 -53.02
C LEU A 102 -15.52 -44.63 -52.84
N ALA A 103 -14.99 -45.87 -52.97
CA ALA A 103 -15.77 -47.11 -52.76
C ALA A 103 -17.03 -47.22 -53.64
N GLY A 104 -17.03 -46.57 -54.82
CA GLY A 104 -18.19 -46.51 -55.71
C GLY A 104 -19.11 -45.30 -55.57
N ASP A 105 -18.86 -44.45 -54.57
CA ASP A 105 -19.53 -43.15 -54.44
C ASP A 105 -18.94 -42.15 -55.45
N TYR A 106 -19.63 -41.01 -55.64
CA TYR A 106 -19.19 -39.94 -56.51
C TYR A 106 -18.73 -38.74 -55.71
N LEU A 107 -17.62 -38.09 -56.15
CA LEU A 107 -17.21 -36.82 -55.56
C LEU A 107 -18.05 -35.70 -56.18
N PRO A 108 -18.72 -34.85 -55.34
CA PRO A 108 -19.40 -33.67 -55.86
C PRO A 108 -18.39 -32.71 -56.47
N LEU A 109 -18.70 -32.13 -57.60
CA LEU A 109 -17.77 -31.27 -58.34
C LEU A 109 -18.13 -29.80 -58.14
N PRO A 110 -17.11 -28.91 -57.96
CA PRO A 110 -17.28 -27.46 -57.94
C PRO A 110 -18.01 -26.90 -59.16
N SER A 111 -17.81 -27.45 -60.34
CA SER A 111 -18.51 -27.05 -61.58
C SER A 111 -20.01 -27.32 -61.58
N GLU A 112 -20.51 -28.29 -60.83
CA GLU A 112 -21.92 -28.58 -60.64
C GLU A 112 -22.63 -27.55 -59.72
N ASN A 113 -21.85 -26.71 -59.02
CA ASN A 113 -22.29 -25.63 -58.12
C ASN A 113 -21.96 -24.24 -58.67
N ASP A 114 -21.76 -24.08 -59.96
CA ASP A 114 -21.47 -22.83 -60.68
C ASP A 114 -20.23 -22.06 -60.11
N VAL A 115 -19.26 -22.78 -59.57
CA VAL A 115 -18.01 -22.16 -59.07
C VAL A 115 -17.10 -21.79 -60.24
N GLU A 116 -16.71 -20.52 -60.33
CA GLU A 116 -15.81 -20.03 -61.36
C GLU A 116 -14.36 -20.49 -61.10
N PRO A 117 -13.59 -20.78 -62.18
CA PRO A 117 -12.17 -21.10 -62.06
C PRO A 117 -11.32 -19.88 -61.62
N ASN A 118 -10.24 -20.11 -60.90
CA ASN A 118 -9.27 -19.11 -60.57
C ASN A 118 -8.28 -18.86 -61.77
N ASP A 119 -7.31 -17.98 -61.58
CA ASP A 119 -6.27 -17.65 -62.63
C ASP A 119 -5.47 -18.86 -63.10
N LYS A 120 -5.50 -19.99 -62.39
CA LYS A 120 -4.87 -21.26 -62.75
C LYS A 120 -5.85 -22.29 -63.34
N GLU A 121 -7.03 -21.84 -63.70
CA GLU A 121 -8.11 -22.67 -64.23
C GLU A 121 -8.64 -23.75 -63.26
N ILE A 122 -8.32 -23.63 -61.93
CA ILE A 122 -8.77 -24.54 -60.88
C ILE A 122 -9.99 -23.95 -60.17
N ARG A 123 -11.04 -24.74 -60.04
CA ARG A 123 -12.22 -24.42 -59.24
C ARG A 123 -12.06 -25.01 -57.85
N TRP A 124 -12.31 -24.20 -56.85
CA TRP A 124 -12.17 -24.57 -55.44
C TRP A 124 -13.52 -24.48 -54.73
N ALA A 125 -13.95 -25.57 -54.08
CA ALA A 125 -15.12 -25.54 -53.25
C ALA A 125 -14.95 -26.39 -51.98
N ASN A 126 -15.65 -26.01 -50.93
CA ASN A 126 -15.85 -26.89 -49.78
C ASN A 126 -17.18 -27.56 -49.94
N LEU A 127 -17.16 -28.86 -50.10
CA LEU A 127 -18.37 -29.65 -50.40
C LEU A 127 -18.55 -30.81 -49.41
N MET A 128 -19.74 -31.41 -49.41
CA MET A 128 -19.97 -32.60 -48.62
C MET A 128 -19.64 -33.82 -49.49
N GLY A 129 -18.61 -34.53 -49.15
CA GLY A 129 -18.13 -35.72 -49.84
C GLY A 129 -18.78 -37.01 -49.32
N PRO A 130 -18.26 -38.19 -49.73
CA PRO A 130 -18.75 -39.48 -49.23
C PRO A 130 -18.74 -39.61 -47.72
N ALA A 131 -19.64 -40.41 -47.17
CA ALA A 131 -19.80 -40.60 -45.73
C ALA A 131 -20.05 -39.30 -44.92
N GLU A 132 -20.69 -38.31 -45.56
CA GLU A 132 -20.99 -36.99 -44.96
C GLU A 132 -19.74 -36.23 -44.44
N GLN A 133 -18.59 -36.49 -45.08
CA GLN A 133 -17.34 -35.80 -44.73
C GLN A 133 -17.23 -34.45 -45.45
N ALA A 134 -16.94 -33.40 -44.74
CA ALA A 134 -16.60 -32.12 -45.35
C ALA A 134 -15.23 -32.20 -46.02
N VAL A 135 -15.19 -31.94 -47.33
CA VAL A 135 -13.99 -32.02 -48.14
C VAL A 135 -13.78 -30.71 -48.87
N ARG A 136 -12.52 -30.37 -49.08
CA ARG A 136 -12.10 -29.29 -49.98
C ARG A 136 -11.71 -29.89 -51.31
N VAL A 137 -12.38 -29.47 -52.36
CA VAL A 137 -12.24 -30.01 -53.70
C VAL A 137 -11.57 -29.00 -54.59
N ALA A 138 -10.53 -29.46 -55.31
CA ALA A 138 -9.95 -28.75 -56.45
C ALA A 138 -10.33 -29.47 -57.71
N GLU A 139 -10.95 -28.80 -58.68
CA GLU A 139 -11.35 -29.31 -59.95
C GLU A 139 -10.70 -28.51 -61.08
N MET A 140 -10.21 -29.21 -62.09
CA MET A 140 -9.70 -28.63 -63.32
C MET A 140 -10.30 -29.37 -64.51
N ILE A 141 -10.73 -28.64 -65.54
CA ILE A 141 -11.09 -29.21 -66.81
C ILE A 141 -9.86 -29.34 -67.65
N TYR A 142 -9.46 -30.57 -68.00
CA TYR A 142 -8.29 -30.88 -68.78
C TYR A 142 -8.65 -31.65 -70.04
N GLN A 143 -7.92 -31.40 -71.16
CA GLN A 143 -8.14 -32.04 -72.40
C GLN A 143 -6.97 -33.05 -72.65
N PHE A 144 -7.35 -34.33 -72.70
CA PHE A 144 -6.44 -35.41 -73.01
C PHE A 144 -6.51 -35.76 -74.49
N GLY A 145 -5.38 -36.15 -75.07
CA GLY A 145 -5.26 -36.50 -76.46
C GLY A 145 -5.18 -35.32 -77.44
N THR A 146 -4.87 -35.59 -78.74
CA THR A 146 -4.75 -34.59 -79.79
C THR A 146 -5.64 -34.86 -81.00
N GLY A 147 -6.10 -33.80 -81.64
CA GLY A 147 -6.86 -33.93 -82.92
C GLY A 147 -8.28 -34.49 -82.67
N LYS A 148 -8.63 -35.56 -83.46
CA LYS A 148 -9.99 -36.19 -83.39
C LYS A 148 -10.20 -37.05 -82.14
N SER A 149 -9.15 -37.41 -81.43
CA SER A 149 -9.17 -38.19 -80.18
C SER A 149 -9.19 -37.32 -78.94
N ALA A 150 -9.20 -36.00 -79.04
CA ALA A 150 -9.23 -35.08 -77.90
C ALA A 150 -10.53 -35.21 -77.15
N GLN A 151 -10.43 -35.52 -75.85
CA GLN A 151 -11.55 -35.62 -74.94
C GLN A 151 -11.33 -34.72 -73.72
N ARG A 152 -12.40 -34.04 -73.28
CA ARG A 152 -12.34 -33.18 -72.06
C ARG A 152 -12.83 -33.95 -70.86
N TYR A 153 -12.04 -33.87 -69.81
CA TYR A 153 -12.38 -34.47 -68.51
C TYR A 153 -12.39 -33.39 -67.44
N SER A 154 -13.35 -33.52 -66.50
CA SER A 154 -13.28 -32.85 -65.21
C SER A 154 -12.43 -33.76 -64.33
N VAL A 155 -11.24 -33.25 -63.93
CA VAL A 155 -10.33 -33.91 -62.96
C VAL A 155 -10.46 -33.23 -61.67
N ALA A 156 -10.81 -33.97 -60.62
CA ALA A 156 -10.99 -33.43 -59.26
C ALA A 156 -10.19 -34.21 -58.24
N VAL A 157 -9.60 -33.48 -57.31
CA VAL A 157 -8.95 -34.04 -56.11
C VAL A 157 -9.56 -33.38 -54.89
N ALA A 158 -9.83 -34.17 -53.89
CA ALA A 158 -10.40 -33.69 -52.61
C ALA A 158 -9.54 -34.14 -51.43
N GLY A 159 -9.51 -33.28 -50.44
CA GLY A 159 -8.90 -33.55 -49.13
C GLY A 159 -9.85 -33.25 -47.97
N ARG A 160 -9.75 -34.01 -46.90
CA ARG A 160 -10.63 -33.90 -45.73
C ARG A 160 -10.38 -32.63 -44.97
N LEU A 161 -11.40 -31.76 -44.80
CA LEU A 161 -11.32 -30.49 -44.09
C LEU A 161 -11.07 -30.64 -42.59
N SER A 162 -11.51 -31.75 -41.99
CA SER A 162 -11.31 -31.99 -40.54
C SER A 162 -9.82 -32.06 -40.18
N GLU A 163 -8.92 -32.46 -41.11
CA GLU A 163 -7.47 -32.43 -40.88
C GLU A 163 -6.96 -30.98 -40.63
N VAL A 164 -7.52 -30.03 -41.37
CA VAL A 164 -7.23 -28.59 -41.16
C VAL A 164 -7.87 -28.08 -39.87
N GLU A 165 -9.12 -28.43 -39.61
CA GLU A 165 -9.87 -27.97 -38.43
C GLU A 165 -9.27 -28.52 -37.15
N ASP A 166 -8.87 -29.79 -37.10
CA ASP A 166 -8.23 -30.40 -35.93
C ASP A 166 -6.89 -29.74 -35.60
N ASN A 167 -6.06 -29.48 -36.63
CA ASN A 167 -4.78 -28.77 -36.48
C ASN A 167 -4.99 -27.34 -35.98
N LEU A 168 -5.99 -26.63 -36.53
CA LEU A 168 -6.33 -25.29 -36.09
C LEU A 168 -6.89 -25.25 -34.65
N ALA A 169 -7.72 -26.23 -34.27
CA ALA A 169 -8.26 -26.36 -32.92
C ALA A 169 -7.17 -26.67 -31.90
N ALA A 170 -6.26 -27.60 -32.21
CA ALA A 170 -5.12 -27.93 -31.38
C ALA A 170 -4.22 -26.71 -31.15
N PHE A 171 -3.84 -26.02 -32.23
CA PHE A 171 -3.02 -24.82 -32.17
C PHE A 171 -3.70 -23.71 -31.38
N ARG A 172 -4.99 -23.45 -31.60
CA ARG A 172 -5.78 -22.47 -30.85
C ARG A 172 -5.74 -22.76 -29.35
N SER A 173 -5.93 -24.01 -28.97
CA SER A 173 -5.90 -24.44 -27.55
C SER A 173 -4.52 -24.18 -26.94
N GLN A 174 -3.44 -24.60 -27.62
CA GLN A 174 -2.08 -24.36 -27.15
C GLN A 174 -1.74 -22.86 -27.04
N LEU A 175 -2.15 -22.07 -28.04
CA LEU A 175 -1.93 -20.63 -28.06
C LEU A 175 -2.64 -19.93 -26.89
N ILE A 176 -3.91 -20.30 -26.64
CA ILE A 176 -4.68 -19.75 -25.50
C ILE A 176 -4.00 -20.10 -24.17
N GLN A 177 -3.57 -21.35 -23.99
CA GLN A 177 -2.88 -21.77 -22.77
C GLN A 177 -1.56 -21.02 -22.58
N ALA A 178 -0.75 -20.88 -23.63
CA ALA A 178 0.51 -20.15 -23.58
C ALA A 178 0.32 -18.67 -23.25
N LEU A 179 -0.65 -18.01 -23.89
CA LEU A 179 -0.97 -16.62 -23.66
C LEU A 179 -1.58 -16.39 -22.26
N ALA A 180 -2.42 -17.32 -21.79
CA ALA A 180 -2.96 -17.26 -20.42
C ALA A 180 -1.85 -17.38 -19.38
N LEU A 181 -0.94 -18.34 -19.53
CA LEU A 181 0.21 -18.50 -18.64
C LEU A 181 1.11 -17.26 -18.66
N ALA A 182 1.42 -16.73 -19.84
CA ALA A 182 2.19 -15.50 -19.99
C ALA A 182 1.48 -14.29 -19.33
N GLY A 183 0.18 -14.18 -19.52
CA GLY A 183 -0.64 -13.11 -18.92
C GLY A 183 -0.64 -13.17 -17.40
N VAL A 184 -0.85 -14.35 -16.83
CA VAL A 184 -0.77 -14.54 -15.36
C VAL A 184 0.63 -14.23 -14.85
N GLY A 185 1.68 -14.70 -15.52
CA GLY A 185 3.07 -14.41 -15.17
C GLY A 185 3.38 -12.92 -15.18
N LEU A 186 2.96 -12.20 -16.24
CA LEU A 186 3.15 -10.75 -16.35
C LEU A 186 2.39 -9.98 -15.26
N LEU A 187 1.15 -10.37 -14.95
CA LEU A 187 0.38 -9.74 -13.88
C LEU A 187 1.00 -9.98 -12.51
N ALA A 188 1.48 -11.21 -12.25
CA ALA A 188 2.18 -11.53 -11.01
C ALA A 188 3.50 -10.76 -10.88
N ALA A 189 4.29 -10.69 -11.94
CA ALA A 189 5.54 -9.92 -11.98
C ALA A 189 5.28 -8.42 -11.76
N THR A 190 4.24 -7.87 -12.39
CA THR A 190 3.84 -6.47 -12.21
C THR A 190 3.41 -6.18 -10.77
N LEU A 191 2.62 -7.07 -10.17
CA LEU A 191 2.19 -6.93 -8.77
C LEU A 191 3.40 -6.93 -7.82
N PHE A 192 4.35 -7.85 -8.05
CA PHE A 192 5.60 -7.90 -7.29
C PHE A 192 6.42 -6.63 -7.46
N GLN A 193 6.63 -6.18 -8.70
CA GLN A 193 7.39 -4.96 -9.02
C GLN A 193 6.80 -3.72 -8.37
N VAL A 194 5.46 -3.55 -8.42
CA VAL A 194 4.77 -2.41 -7.81
C VAL A 194 4.91 -2.44 -6.29
N ARG A 195 4.74 -3.61 -5.66
CA ARG A 195 4.90 -3.73 -4.19
C ARG A 195 6.33 -3.48 -3.75
N PHE A 196 7.30 -4.05 -4.46
CA PHE A 196 8.72 -3.88 -4.14
C PHE A 196 9.19 -2.43 -4.37
N GLY A 197 8.80 -1.83 -5.50
CA GLY A 197 9.17 -0.45 -5.83
C GLY A 197 8.57 0.61 -4.91
N LEU A 198 7.36 0.36 -4.35
CA LEU A 198 6.72 1.29 -3.42
C LEU A 198 7.01 1.00 -1.93
N PHE A 199 7.72 -0.08 -1.61
CA PHE A 199 8.09 -0.43 -0.24
C PHE A 199 8.88 0.66 0.50
N PRO A 200 9.84 1.37 -0.12
CA PRO A 200 10.56 2.48 0.52
C PRO A 200 9.66 3.62 0.99
N LEU A 201 8.57 3.91 0.27
CA LEU A 201 7.61 4.95 0.66
C LEU A 201 6.82 4.56 1.92
N THR A 202 6.43 3.30 2.04
CA THR A 202 5.77 2.80 3.27
C THR A 202 6.73 2.78 4.47
N LYS A 203 8.02 2.56 4.23
CA LYS A 203 9.06 2.66 5.26
C LYS A 203 9.22 4.11 5.75
N MET A 204 9.22 5.09 4.83
CA MET A 204 9.24 6.51 5.19
C MET A 204 7.98 6.95 5.97
N GLU A 205 6.81 6.50 5.56
CA GLU A 205 5.54 6.79 6.26
C GLU A 205 5.61 6.32 7.73
N ARG A 206 6.10 5.10 7.97
CA ARG A 206 6.28 4.57 9.33
C ARG A 206 7.34 5.33 10.13
N ALA A 207 8.47 5.67 9.51
CA ALA A 207 9.50 6.45 10.15
C ALA A 207 9.01 7.86 10.52
N LEU A 208 8.20 8.49 9.66
CA LEU A 208 7.59 9.78 9.94
C LEU A 208 6.52 9.68 11.06
N ALA A 209 5.77 8.59 11.11
CA ALA A 209 4.86 8.31 12.22
C ALA A 209 5.63 8.14 13.54
N ALA A 210 6.78 7.45 13.55
CA ALA A 210 7.65 7.30 14.71
C ALA A 210 8.24 8.65 15.17
N ILE A 211 8.59 9.56 14.26
CA ILE A 211 9.00 10.91 14.62
C ILE A 211 7.85 11.69 15.27
N ARG A 212 6.64 11.57 14.73
CA ARG A 212 5.46 12.25 15.27
C ARG A 212 5.04 11.71 16.63
N SER A 213 5.22 10.40 16.90
CA SER A 213 4.97 9.80 18.21
C SER A 213 6.10 10.06 19.21
N GLY A 214 7.27 10.47 18.76
CA GLY A 214 8.42 10.74 19.62
C GLY A 214 9.40 9.57 19.78
N ASP A 215 9.15 8.48 19.10
CA ASP A 215 10.00 7.29 19.14
C ASP A 215 11.29 7.46 18.30
N ALA A 216 11.34 8.49 17.45
CA ALA A 216 12.52 8.83 16.63
C ALA A 216 12.66 10.36 16.48
N SER A 217 13.90 10.85 16.38
CA SER A 217 14.21 12.28 16.17
C SER A 217 14.52 12.64 14.72
N ARG A 218 14.78 11.65 13.87
CA ARG A 218 15.13 11.82 12.45
C ARG A 218 14.74 10.58 11.64
N LEU A 219 14.70 10.76 10.33
CA LEU A 219 14.51 9.64 9.38
C LEU A 219 15.85 8.91 9.21
N GLU A 220 15.93 7.68 9.70
CA GLU A 220 17.11 6.82 9.60
C GLU A 220 16.93 5.70 8.58
N GLY A 221 18.06 5.13 8.12
CA GLY A 221 18.10 4.00 7.20
C GLY A 221 18.43 4.40 5.76
N GLU A 222 18.94 3.43 5.02
CA GLU A 222 19.24 3.60 3.60
C GLU A 222 17.98 3.55 2.76
N LEU A 223 17.79 4.57 1.93
CA LEU A 223 16.71 4.69 0.96
C LEU A 223 17.27 4.72 -0.48
N PRO A 224 16.49 4.32 -1.47
CA PRO A 224 16.85 4.45 -2.88
C PRO A 224 17.24 5.87 -3.25
N ALA A 225 18.06 6.00 -4.31
CA ALA A 225 18.61 7.29 -4.75
C ALA A 225 17.52 8.33 -5.05
N GLU A 226 16.37 7.89 -5.56
CA GLU A 226 15.23 8.74 -5.92
C GLU A 226 14.51 9.34 -4.70
N VAL A 227 14.60 8.70 -3.55
CA VAL A 227 13.91 9.11 -2.30
C VAL A 227 14.86 9.76 -1.30
N ARG A 228 16.16 9.52 -1.44
CA ARG A 228 17.20 10.07 -0.55
C ARG A 228 17.20 11.59 -0.44
N PRO A 229 17.01 12.39 -1.53
CA PRO A 229 16.92 13.85 -1.41
C PRO A 229 15.77 14.29 -0.51
N LEU A 230 14.61 13.63 -0.59
CA LEU A 230 13.46 13.91 0.27
C LEU A 230 13.74 13.61 1.74
N GLN A 231 14.44 12.51 2.04
CA GLN A 231 14.91 12.20 3.39
C GLN A 231 15.82 13.27 3.95
N GLN A 232 16.78 13.74 3.15
CA GLN A 232 17.73 14.78 3.55
C GLN A 232 17.04 16.10 3.84
N GLU A 233 16.10 16.51 2.99
CA GLU A 233 15.35 17.75 3.15
C GLU A 233 14.44 17.71 4.39
N LEU A 234 13.76 16.61 4.61
CA LEU A 234 12.95 16.41 5.82
C LEU A 234 13.80 16.44 7.09
N ASN A 235 14.96 15.78 7.09
CA ASN A 235 15.87 15.83 8.23
C ASN A 235 16.44 17.24 8.46
N ALA A 236 16.72 18.00 7.41
CA ALA A 236 17.15 19.40 7.50
C ALA A 236 16.06 20.29 8.11
N LEU A 237 14.80 20.12 7.68
CA LEU A 237 13.65 20.82 8.26
C LEU A 237 13.44 20.50 9.73
N LEU A 238 13.51 19.21 10.12
CA LEU A 238 13.40 18.77 11.51
C LEU A 238 14.49 19.41 12.38
N LYS A 239 15.74 19.37 11.89
CA LYS A 239 16.88 20.01 12.59
C LYS A 239 16.69 21.52 12.74
N SER A 240 16.31 22.21 11.67
CA SER A 240 16.06 23.66 11.70
C SER A 240 14.94 24.02 12.68
N ASN A 241 13.88 23.22 12.73
CA ASN A 241 12.80 23.45 13.71
C ASN A 241 13.28 23.28 15.15
N GLN A 242 14.06 22.22 15.44
CA GLN A 242 14.67 22.03 16.76
C GLN A 242 15.57 23.20 17.16
N GLU A 243 16.41 23.69 16.23
CA GLU A 243 17.29 24.84 16.50
C GLU A 243 16.52 26.15 16.76
N ILE A 244 15.37 26.36 16.07
CA ILE A 244 14.51 27.53 16.31
C ILE A 244 13.92 27.48 17.72
N VAL A 245 13.40 26.33 18.12
CA VAL A 245 12.82 26.13 19.44
C VAL A 245 13.87 26.33 20.54
N GLU A 246 15.06 25.75 20.38
CA GLU A 246 16.14 25.88 21.37
C GLU A 246 16.64 27.32 21.49
N ARG A 247 16.76 28.04 20.37
CA ARG A 247 17.06 29.47 20.40
C ARG A 247 16.00 30.28 21.13
N ALA A 248 14.72 30.00 20.86
CA ALA A 248 13.61 30.65 21.54
C ALA A 248 13.67 30.42 23.06
N ARG A 249 13.96 29.19 23.52
CA ARG A 249 14.16 28.83 24.94
C ARG A 249 15.28 29.63 25.57
N THR A 250 16.43 29.67 24.91
CA THR A 250 17.61 30.42 25.38
C THR A 250 17.31 31.92 25.49
N HIS A 251 16.64 32.50 24.51
CA HIS A 251 16.23 33.91 24.54
C HIS A 251 15.30 34.23 25.71
N VAL A 252 14.29 33.38 25.95
CA VAL A 252 13.35 33.54 27.08
C VAL A 252 14.09 33.40 28.43
N GLY A 253 15.04 32.46 28.54
CA GLY A 253 15.90 32.29 29.71
C GLY A 253 16.74 33.52 30.02
N ASN A 254 17.42 34.06 29.02
CA ASN A 254 18.24 35.26 29.13
C ASN A 254 17.40 36.49 29.49
N LEU A 255 16.23 36.67 28.90
CA LEU A 255 15.31 37.75 29.21
C LEU A 255 14.81 37.68 30.66
N ALA A 256 14.55 36.46 31.15
CA ALA A 256 14.16 36.22 32.54
C ALA A 256 15.25 36.77 33.51
N HIS A 257 16.49 36.40 33.25
CA HIS A 257 17.60 36.83 34.11
C HIS A 257 17.84 38.35 34.03
N ALA A 258 17.79 38.92 32.82
CA ALA A 258 17.99 40.35 32.59
C ALA A 258 16.91 41.23 33.26
N LEU A 259 15.67 40.73 33.43
CA LEU A 259 14.57 41.45 34.09
C LEU A 259 14.57 41.26 35.63
N LYS A 260 14.91 40.05 36.10
CA LYS A 260 14.95 39.76 37.54
C LYS A 260 15.99 40.56 38.32
N THR A 261 17.19 40.75 37.71
CA THR A 261 18.30 41.43 38.35
C THR A 261 17.98 42.89 38.72
N PRO A 262 17.52 43.77 37.81
CA PRO A 262 17.18 45.15 38.14
C PRO A 262 16.00 45.25 39.10
N LEU A 263 14.98 44.36 38.96
CA LEU A 263 13.86 44.36 39.92
C LEU A 263 14.29 44.00 41.34
N ALA A 264 15.21 43.04 41.48
CA ALA A 264 15.77 42.70 42.82
C ALA A 264 16.56 43.84 43.41
N VAL A 265 17.31 44.59 42.61
CA VAL A 265 18.04 45.79 43.07
C VAL A 265 17.07 46.87 43.56
N ILE A 266 16.01 47.16 42.76
CA ILE A 266 14.97 48.15 43.14
C ILE A 266 14.28 47.76 44.47
N ILE A 267 13.91 46.49 44.61
CA ILE A 267 13.27 45.99 45.87
C ILE A 267 14.22 46.10 47.06
N ASN A 268 15.50 45.74 46.89
CA ASN A 268 16.50 45.80 47.94
C ASN A 268 16.75 47.25 48.38
N GLU A 269 16.89 48.17 47.42
CA GLU A 269 17.12 49.58 47.71
C GLU A 269 15.91 50.21 48.41
N ALA A 270 14.71 49.91 47.93
CA ALA A 270 13.47 50.38 48.54
C ALA A 270 13.23 49.81 49.96
N ARG A 271 13.74 48.62 50.26
CA ARG A 271 13.65 48.02 51.62
C ARG A 271 14.54 48.71 52.66
N SER A 272 15.49 49.48 52.20
CA SER A 272 16.39 50.27 53.12
C SER A 272 15.76 51.59 53.62
N ASP A 273 14.57 51.96 53.07
CA ASP A 273 13.82 53.17 53.42
C ASP A 273 12.39 52.82 53.88
N ASP A 274 11.96 53.41 55.05
CA ASP A 274 10.61 53.18 55.62
C ASP A 274 9.55 54.21 55.14
N SER A 275 9.86 54.98 54.13
CA SER A 275 8.98 56.01 53.60
C SER A 275 7.71 55.41 52.93
N PRO A 276 6.57 56.16 52.89
CA PRO A 276 5.40 55.73 52.14
C PRO A 276 5.66 55.50 50.67
N LEU A 277 6.67 56.19 50.09
CA LEU A 277 7.10 56.00 48.70
C LEU A 277 7.81 54.68 48.53
N ALA A 278 8.73 54.31 49.44
CA ALA A 278 9.46 53.05 49.40
C ALA A 278 8.48 51.83 49.45
N ARG A 279 7.49 51.87 50.30
CA ARG A 279 6.43 50.81 50.36
C ARG A 279 5.67 50.68 49.06
N LYS A 280 5.34 51.80 48.39
CA LYS A 280 4.65 51.80 47.11
C LYS A 280 5.57 51.29 45.96
N VAL A 281 6.85 51.58 46.02
CA VAL A 281 7.87 51.04 45.05
C VAL A 281 8.01 49.54 45.18
N ILE A 282 8.07 49.01 46.42
CA ILE A 282 8.13 47.58 46.67
C ILE A 282 6.88 46.87 46.12
N GLU A 283 5.68 47.40 46.42
CA GLU A 283 4.41 46.84 45.92
C GLU A 283 4.34 46.77 44.38
N GLN A 284 4.79 47.84 43.71
CA GLN A 284 4.83 47.87 42.22
C GLN A 284 5.94 46.96 41.66
N ALA A 285 7.10 46.89 42.30
CA ALA A 285 8.18 46.01 41.87
C ALA A 285 7.83 44.52 42.06
N ASP A 286 7.10 44.15 43.15
CA ASP A 286 6.60 42.81 43.36
C ASP A 286 5.50 42.45 42.31
N THR A 287 4.63 43.39 41.97
CA THR A 287 3.62 43.24 40.91
C THR A 287 4.29 43.03 39.56
N MET A 288 5.30 43.83 39.23
CA MET A 288 6.09 43.67 37.96
C MET A 288 6.80 42.32 37.95
N THR A 289 7.40 41.90 39.06
CA THR A 289 8.06 40.57 39.16
C THR A 289 7.09 39.46 38.91
N GLY A 290 5.88 39.53 39.45
CA GLY A 290 4.80 38.56 39.17
C GLY A 290 4.40 38.52 37.69
N GLN A 291 4.20 39.70 37.07
CA GLN A 291 3.85 39.78 35.65
C GLN A 291 4.97 39.25 34.74
N VAL A 292 6.23 39.65 35.00
CA VAL A 292 7.39 39.18 34.28
C VAL A 292 7.50 37.65 34.33
N ASN A 293 7.41 37.09 35.52
CA ASN A 293 7.40 35.61 35.68
C ASN A 293 6.24 34.95 34.91
N LEU A 294 5.05 35.51 34.94
CA LEU A 294 3.92 35.01 34.15
C LEU A 294 4.16 35.00 32.64
N TYR A 295 4.69 36.11 32.09
CA TYR A 295 5.00 36.18 30.66
C TYR A 295 6.15 35.26 30.24
N LEU A 296 7.19 35.15 31.08
CA LEU A 296 8.33 34.25 30.84
C LEU A 296 7.89 32.78 30.87
N ASP A 297 7.04 32.41 31.81
CA ASP A 297 6.49 31.07 31.92
C ASP A 297 5.61 30.75 30.68
N ARG A 298 4.73 31.69 30.26
CA ARG A 298 3.93 31.56 29.04
C ARG A 298 4.82 31.41 27.79
N ALA A 299 5.89 32.19 27.66
CA ALA A 299 6.81 32.11 26.53
C ALA A 299 7.60 30.81 26.54
N ARG A 300 8.06 30.34 27.73
CA ARG A 300 8.68 29.02 27.88
C ARG A 300 7.71 27.90 27.49
N MET A 301 6.46 28.00 27.93
CA MET A 301 5.39 27.05 27.58
C MET A 301 5.13 26.99 26.08
N ALA A 302 5.00 28.15 25.42
CA ALA A 302 4.81 28.21 23.97
C ALA A 302 5.98 27.57 23.21
N ALA A 303 7.21 27.74 23.68
CA ALA A 303 8.40 27.11 23.12
C ALA A 303 8.47 25.58 23.38
N ARG A 304 7.82 25.07 24.44
CA ARG A 304 7.74 23.63 24.75
C ARG A 304 6.72 22.89 23.90
N ILE A 305 5.56 23.51 23.59
CA ILE A 305 4.48 22.91 22.77
C ILE A 305 4.95 22.56 21.33
N GLY A 306 6.00 23.23 20.84
CA GLY A 306 6.51 23.04 19.46
C GLY A 306 7.50 21.88 19.27
N VAL A 307 7.94 21.18 20.32
CA VAL A 307 8.91 20.07 20.19
C VAL A 307 8.18 18.77 19.93
N ILE A 308 8.16 18.39 18.66
CA ILE A 308 7.64 17.10 18.23
C ILE A 308 8.61 16.02 18.73
N GLY A 309 8.13 15.07 19.57
CA GLY A 309 8.81 13.82 19.73
C GLY A 309 9.46 13.48 21.06
N HIS A 310 9.16 14.17 22.18
CA HIS A 310 9.64 13.73 23.49
C HIS A 310 8.65 12.78 24.16
N VAL A 311 9.15 11.61 24.54
CA VAL A 311 8.42 10.59 25.30
C VAL A 311 9.24 10.20 26.52
N THR A 312 8.58 10.20 27.69
CA THR A 312 9.23 9.91 28.97
C THR A 312 8.55 8.73 29.66
N GLU A 313 9.30 7.74 30.08
CA GLU A 313 8.81 6.66 30.94
C GLU A 313 8.51 7.20 32.34
N VAL A 314 7.27 6.98 32.80
CA VAL A 314 6.78 7.54 34.09
C VAL A 314 7.37 6.81 35.28
N GLY A 315 7.46 5.49 35.24
CA GLY A 315 7.95 4.67 36.35
C GLY A 315 9.32 5.09 36.88
N PRO A 316 10.38 5.14 36.06
CA PRO A 316 11.71 5.52 36.49
C PRO A 316 11.79 6.95 37.11
N VAL A 317 10.97 7.88 36.58
CA VAL A 317 10.92 9.26 37.13
C VAL A 317 10.27 9.26 38.50
N ALA A 318 9.09 8.63 38.64
CA ALA A 318 8.36 8.54 39.92
C ALA A 318 9.21 7.83 40.98
N GLU A 319 9.84 6.72 40.67
CA GLU A 319 10.74 6.00 41.60
C GLU A 319 11.93 6.87 42.05
N SER A 320 12.53 7.62 41.14
CA SER A 320 13.65 8.48 41.46
C SER A 320 13.23 9.60 42.46
N LEU A 321 12.07 10.20 42.20
CA LEU A 321 11.54 11.24 43.06
C LEU A 321 11.12 10.70 44.45
N VAL A 322 10.46 9.56 44.50
CA VAL A 322 10.10 8.90 45.77
C VAL A 322 11.34 8.63 46.59
N ARG A 323 12.39 8.02 46.05
CA ARG A 323 13.66 7.78 46.73
C ARG A 323 14.32 9.07 47.23
N ALA A 324 14.21 10.17 46.51
CA ALA A 324 14.77 11.45 46.91
C ALA A 324 13.99 12.02 48.11
N LEU A 325 12.65 11.93 48.08
CA LEU A 325 11.80 12.46 49.14
C LEU A 325 11.81 11.59 50.40
N GLU A 326 11.93 10.27 50.31
CA GLU A 326 12.20 9.38 51.45
C GLU A 326 13.44 9.82 52.24
N ARG A 327 14.49 10.24 51.55
CA ARG A 327 15.71 10.76 52.19
C ARG A 327 15.50 12.14 52.81
N LEU A 328 14.79 13.03 52.09
CA LEU A 328 14.53 14.41 52.53
C LEU A 328 13.63 14.45 53.74
N TYR A 329 12.58 13.62 53.79
CA TYR A 329 11.59 13.59 54.88
C TYR A 329 11.79 12.39 55.83
N ARG A 330 13.01 11.89 55.97
CA ARG A 330 13.37 10.72 56.78
C ARG A 330 12.93 10.89 58.28
N GLU A 331 12.96 12.11 58.79
CA GLU A 331 12.55 12.39 60.15
C GLU A 331 11.05 12.22 60.42
N LYS A 332 10.22 12.24 59.36
CA LYS A 332 8.77 12.06 59.45
C LYS A 332 8.31 10.60 59.38
N ASP A 333 9.20 9.67 59.05
CA ASP A 333 8.92 8.23 58.89
C ASP A 333 7.72 7.93 58.00
N LEU A 334 7.65 8.59 56.82
CA LEU A 334 6.54 8.49 55.87
C LEU A 334 6.65 7.20 55.06
N ALA A 335 5.57 6.44 54.98
CA ALA A 335 5.45 5.28 54.10
C ALA A 335 5.02 5.70 52.70
N TYR A 336 5.90 5.48 51.70
CA TYR A 336 5.60 5.74 50.30
C TYR A 336 5.16 4.47 49.59
N SER A 337 4.13 4.56 48.75
CA SER A 337 3.70 3.48 47.85
C SER A 337 3.60 3.98 46.42
N LEU A 338 4.15 3.26 45.49
CA LEU A 338 4.12 3.57 44.05
C LEU A 338 3.51 2.40 43.30
N ASP A 339 2.39 2.65 42.63
CA ASP A 339 1.74 1.72 41.72
C ASP A 339 1.79 2.32 40.28
N CYS A 340 2.69 1.83 39.46
CA CYS A 340 2.89 2.29 38.10
C CYS A 340 3.05 1.08 37.16
N PRO A 341 2.09 0.86 36.23
CA PRO A 341 2.22 -0.21 35.23
C PRO A 341 3.49 -0.03 34.40
N PRO A 342 4.26 -1.13 34.17
CA PRO A 342 5.50 -1.07 33.39
C PRO A 342 5.22 -0.58 31.96
N GLY A 343 6.16 0.20 31.40
CA GLY A 343 6.05 0.73 30.05
C GLY A 343 5.05 1.87 29.87
N THR A 344 4.50 2.44 30.97
CA THR A 344 3.66 3.63 30.90
C THR A 344 4.48 4.85 30.52
N ARG A 345 4.10 5.53 29.40
CA ARG A 345 4.85 6.63 28.82
C ARG A 345 4.05 7.92 28.73
N PHE A 346 4.62 8.99 29.19
CA PHE A 346 4.12 10.36 29.05
C PHE A 346 4.61 10.95 27.72
N LYS A 347 3.69 11.57 26.97
CA LYS A 347 4.04 12.31 25.75
C LYS A 347 4.51 13.74 26.11
N GLY A 348 5.72 13.86 26.57
CA GLY A 348 6.31 15.13 27.00
C GLY A 348 7.73 14.97 27.52
N GLU A 349 8.32 16.10 27.91
CA GLU A 349 9.68 16.18 28.40
C GLU A 349 9.83 15.59 29.80
N ARG A 350 10.96 14.93 30.05
CA ARG A 350 11.31 14.36 31.34
C ARG A 350 11.36 15.42 32.43
N GLN A 351 11.96 16.57 32.16
CA GLN A 351 12.09 17.65 33.11
C GLN A 351 10.73 18.20 33.58
N ASP A 352 9.75 18.30 32.67
CA ASP A 352 8.41 18.76 32.99
C ASP A 352 7.66 17.75 33.87
N LEU A 353 7.83 16.45 33.58
CA LEU A 353 7.28 15.39 34.41
C LEU A 353 7.92 15.39 35.82
N GLU A 354 9.25 15.55 35.90
CA GLU A 354 9.98 15.67 37.16
C GLU A 354 9.51 16.90 37.97
N GLU A 355 9.27 18.04 37.32
CA GLU A 355 8.77 19.25 37.95
C GLU A 355 7.33 19.09 38.44
N MET A 356 6.44 18.52 37.63
CA MET A 356 5.04 18.27 38.03
C MET A 356 4.95 17.28 39.20
N LEU A 357 5.55 16.11 39.06
CA LEU A 357 5.52 15.08 40.09
C LEU A 357 6.29 15.49 41.34
N GLY A 358 7.42 16.17 41.20
CA GLY A 358 8.20 16.69 42.31
C GLY A 358 7.40 17.65 43.17
N ASN A 359 6.70 18.59 42.55
CA ASN A 359 5.84 19.56 43.30
C ASN A 359 4.68 18.84 44.00
N LEU A 360 4.01 17.88 43.37
CA LEU A 360 2.89 17.15 44.00
C LEU A 360 3.37 16.27 45.15
N LEU A 361 4.46 15.54 44.96
CA LEU A 361 5.04 14.63 45.95
C LEU A 361 5.63 15.41 47.16
N ASP A 362 6.35 16.51 46.90
CA ASP A 362 6.89 17.38 47.93
C ASP A 362 5.77 17.95 48.79
N ASN A 363 4.69 18.40 48.14
CA ASN A 363 3.51 18.89 48.85
C ASN A 363 2.85 17.81 49.70
N ALA A 364 2.58 16.62 49.12
CA ALA A 364 2.05 15.47 49.84
C ALA A 364 2.93 15.12 51.06
N SER A 365 4.25 15.07 50.91
CA SER A 365 5.20 14.74 51.96
C SER A 365 5.25 15.79 53.07
N LYS A 366 5.03 17.08 52.75
CA LYS A 366 4.92 18.17 53.75
C LYS A 366 3.73 18.02 54.64
N TRP A 367 2.59 17.62 54.07
CA TRP A 367 1.30 17.63 54.79
C TRP A 367 0.91 16.25 55.33
N ALA A 368 1.41 15.15 54.77
CA ALA A 368 1.15 13.80 55.22
C ALA A 368 1.49 13.61 56.72
N HIS A 369 0.67 12.78 57.39
CA HIS A 369 0.91 12.31 58.75
C HIS A 369 1.79 11.07 58.75
N SER A 370 1.52 10.08 57.87
CA SER A 370 2.23 8.81 57.82
C SER A 370 2.36 8.16 56.44
N LYS A 371 1.51 8.53 55.46
CA LYS A 371 1.45 7.82 54.19
C LYS A 371 1.29 8.75 52.97
N VAL A 372 2.07 8.47 51.93
CA VAL A 372 1.93 9.08 50.63
C VAL A 372 1.82 7.97 49.58
N SER A 373 0.82 8.02 48.71
CA SER A 373 0.64 7.03 47.65
C SER A 373 0.56 7.67 46.28
N VAL A 374 1.21 7.03 45.31
CA VAL A 374 1.21 7.40 43.90
C VAL A 374 0.59 6.27 43.10
N ALA A 375 -0.48 6.54 42.38
CA ALA A 375 -1.12 5.58 41.50
C ALA A 375 -1.14 6.13 40.06
N VAL A 376 -0.61 5.37 39.13
CA VAL A 376 -0.54 5.70 37.69
C VAL A 376 -1.47 4.77 36.91
N SER A 377 -2.33 5.33 36.09
CA SER A 377 -3.20 4.55 35.21
C SER A 377 -3.26 5.15 33.79
N ALA A 378 -3.29 4.30 32.80
CA ALA A 378 -3.41 4.69 31.39
C ALA A 378 -4.81 4.34 30.87
N ARG A 379 -5.50 5.30 30.25
CA ARG A 379 -6.76 5.05 29.55
C ARG A 379 -6.55 5.31 28.06
N PRO A 380 -6.63 4.29 27.19
CA PRO A 380 -6.62 4.51 25.76
C PRO A 380 -7.81 5.34 25.33
N GLY A 381 -7.67 6.21 24.33
CA GLY A 381 -8.74 7.06 23.81
C GLY A 381 -9.96 6.24 23.37
N ALA A 382 -11.15 6.74 23.67
CA ALA A 382 -12.41 6.11 23.28
C ALA A 382 -12.52 6.16 21.75
N ASN A 383 -12.43 5.03 21.07
CA ASN A 383 -12.83 4.71 19.70
C ASN A 383 -11.84 3.85 18.90
N GLY A 384 -10.80 3.28 19.49
CA GLY A 384 -9.90 2.37 18.75
C GLY A 384 -9.13 3.04 17.60
N ASP A 385 -9.20 4.36 17.48
CA ASP A 385 -8.48 5.13 16.47
C ASP A 385 -7.07 5.42 17.02
N ALA A 386 -6.06 4.82 16.41
CA ALA A 386 -4.65 4.98 16.77
C ALA A 386 -4.16 6.46 16.65
N THR A 387 -5.02 7.37 16.20
CA THR A 387 -4.76 8.82 16.08
C THR A 387 -5.32 9.63 17.25
N ALA A 388 -6.24 9.10 18.06
CA ALA A 388 -6.75 9.72 19.26
C ALA A 388 -5.91 9.25 20.46
N GLY A 389 -4.87 10.01 20.79
CA GLY A 389 -3.98 9.74 21.93
C GLY A 389 -4.75 9.47 23.21
N GLY A 390 -4.36 8.43 23.96
CA GLY A 390 -4.91 8.11 25.26
C GLY A 390 -4.53 9.15 26.34
N TRP A 391 -5.10 8.97 27.53
CA TRP A 391 -4.81 9.81 28.68
C TRP A 391 -4.09 9.01 29.76
N LEU A 392 -3.09 9.63 30.36
CA LEU A 392 -2.36 9.19 31.52
C LEU A 392 -2.93 9.91 32.74
N HIS A 393 -3.35 9.15 33.72
CA HIS A 393 -3.80 9.69 35.00
C HIS A 393 -2.81 9.32 36.09
N ILE A 394 -2.26 10.33 36.75
CA ILE A 394 -1.37 10.17 37.90
C ILE A 394 -2.10 10.75 39.13
N ARG A 395 -2.30 9.94 40.13
CA ARG A 395 -2.94 10.34 41.40
C ARG A 395 -1.90 10.29 42.51
N VAL A 396 -1.79 11.40 43.26
CA VAL A 396 -0.95 11.50 44.43
C VAL A 396 -1.86 11.77 45.63
N ASP A 397 -1.90 10.86 46.58
CA ASP A 397 -2.74 10.91 47.77
C ASP A 397 -1.88 10.99 49.02
N ASP A 398 -2.30 11.83 49.98
CA ASP A 398 -1.76 11.89 51.34
C ASP A 398 -2.81 11.62 52.40
N ASP A 399 -2.39 11.40 53.65
CA ASP A 399 -3.22 11.21 54.83
C ASP A 399 -3.19 12.44 55.78
N GLY A 400 -2.87 13.62 55.24
CA GLY A 400 -2.81 14.86 55.98
C GLY A 400 -4.20 15.47 56.31
N PRO A 401 -4.25 16.75 56.68
CA PRO A 401 -5.52 17.43 57.04
C PRO A 401 -6.42 17.68 55.81
N GLY A 402 -5.89 17.58 54.60
CA GLY A 402 -6.60 17.88 53.34
C GLY A 402 -6.95 19.37 53.21
N LEU A 403 -7.91 19.65 52.28
CA LEU A 403 -8.44 20.98 51.99
C LEU A 403 -9.94 21.01 52.27
N THR A 404 -10.46 22.17 52.73
CA THR A 404 -11.92 22.35 52.86
C THR A 404 -12.60 22.38 51.50
N PRO A 405 -13.93 22.12 51.42
CA PRO A 405 -14.65 22.19 50.14
C PRO A 405 -14.52 23.56 49.45
N GLU A 406 -14.51 24.65 50.26
CA GLU A 406 -14.34 26.01 49.74
C GLU A 406 -12.95 26.23 49.16
N GLN A 407 -11.91 25.73 49.85
CA GLN A 407 -10.52 25.81 49.39
C GLN A 407 -10.25 24.99 48.14
N ARG A 408 -10.96 23.86 47.93
CA ARG A 408 -10.89 23.03 46.73
C ARG A 408 -11.61 23.66 45.55
N ALA A 409 -12.73 24.37 45.79
CA ALA A 409 -13.54 25.02 44.77
C ALA A 409 -12.92 26.34 44.26
N GLU A 410 -12.03 26.97 45.06
CA GLU A 410 -11.30 28.14 44.58
C GLU A 410 -10.34 27.80 43.44
N PRO A 411 -10.33 28.60 42.36
CA PRO A 411 -9.34 28.43 41.29
C PRO A 411 -7.92 28.41 41.90
N ILE A 412 -7.06 27.51 41.39
CA ILE A 412 -5.67 27.41 41.83
C ILE A 412 -4.96 28.72 41.45
N ALA A 413 -5.11 29.76 42.30
CA ALA A 413 -4.55 31.08 42.06
C ALA A 413 -3.09 31.11 42.52
N ARG A 414 -2.22 31.72 41.69
CA ARG A 414 -0.77 31.85 41.95
C ARG A 414 -0.53 32.69 43.21
N GLY A 415 0.35 32.19 44.11
CA GLY A 415 0.89 32.93 45.22
C GLY A 415 0.00 33.07 46.47
N ARG A 416 -1.21 32.45 46.48
CA ARG A 416 -2.05 32.44 47.68
C ARG A 416 -1.67 31.25 48.57
N ARG A 417 -1.19 31.51 49.80
CA ARG A 417 -0.92 30.50 50.81
C ARG A 417 -2.22 30.19 51.54
N LEU A 418 -2.56 28.93 51.62
CA LEU A 418 -3.71 28.45 52.40
C LEU A 418 -3.35 28.30 53.89
N ASP A 419 -2.05 28.24 54.21
CA ASP A 419 -1.53 28.25 55.59
C ASP A 419 -0.15 28.94 55.61
N GLU A 420 -0.03 30.01 56.42
CA GLU A 420 1.18 30.80 56.58
C GLU A 420 2.17 30.23 57.63
N THR A 421 1.77 29.18 58.35
CA THR A 421 2.55 28.64 59.48
C THR A 421 3.69 27.71 59.05
N LYS A 422 3.71 27.19 57.79
CA LYS A 422 4.77 26.30 57.28
C LYS A 422 5.56 26.94 56.13
N PRO A 423 6.87 26.69 56.02
CA PRO A 423 7.69 27.23 54.92
C PRO A 423 7.29 26.64 53.57
N GLY A 424 6.99 27.51 52.59
CA GLY A 424 6.66 27.13 51.21
C GLY A 424 6.25 28.35 50.38
N SER A 425 6.46 28.32 49.05
CA SER A 425 6.18 29.45 48.14
C SER A 425 4.67 29.60 47.82
N GLY A 426 3.84 28.60 48.09
CA GLY A 426 2.42 28.55 47.66
C GLY A 426 2.21 28.41 46.17
N LEU A 427 3.29 28.15 45.41
CA LEU A 427 3.30 28.14 43.95
C LEU A 427 3.23 26.72 43.33
N GLY A 428 3.43 25.65 44.13
CA GLY A 428 3.58 24.28 43.60
C GLY A 428 2.40 23.80 42.77
N HIS A 429 1.17 23.92 43.29
CA HIS A 429 -0.03 23.49 42.55
C HIS A 429 -0.31 24.34 41.30
N SER A 430 -0.04 25.65 41.34
CA SER A 430 -0.22 26.50 40.15
C SER A 430 0.80 26.18 39.04
N ILE A 431 2.04 25.83 39.40
CA ILE A 431 3.05 25.38 38.44
C ILE A 431 2.60 24.06 37.77
N VAL A 432 2.10 23.11 38.58
CA VAL A 432 1.61 21.84 38.03
C VAL A 432 0.40 22.04 37.13
N ALA A 433 -0.56 22.89 37.52
CA ALA A 433 -1.74 23.20 36.72
C ALA A 433 -1.36 23.85 35.39
N ASP A 434 -0.44 24.83 35.42
CA ASP A 434 0.06 25.50 34.22
C ASP A 434 0.81 24.53 33.27
N LEU A 435 1.67 23.68 33.83
CA LEU A 435 2.36 22.66 33.05
C LEU A 435 1.39 21.63 32.46
N ALA A 436 0.44 21.12 33.25
CA ALA A 436 -0.58 20.19 32.75
C ALA A 436 -1.38 20.81 31.60
N TYR A 437 -1.79 22.07 31.74
CA TYR A 437 -2.53 22.79 30.69
C TYR A 437 -1.72 22.90 29.38
N CYS A 438 -0.39 23.07 29.45
CA CYS A 438 0.48 23.11 28.28
C CYS A 438 0.44 21.80 27.47
N TYR A 439 0.28 20.70 28.17
CA TYR A 439 0.12 19.39 27.59
C TYR A 439 -1.35 19.04 27.29
N SER A 440 -2.26 20.02 27.28
CA SER A 440 -3.71 19.84 27.14
C SER A 440 -4.31 18.93 28.20
N GLY A 441 -3.63 18.80 29.32
CA GLY A 441 -4.08 18.05 30.51
C GLY A 441 -4.76 18.91 31.54
N SER A 442 -4.97 18.37 32.74
CA SER A 442 -5.60 19.06 33.87
C SER A 442 -5.02 18.58 35.19
N LEU A 443 -5.12 19.45 36.20
CA LEU A 443 -4.91 19.11 37.61
C LEU A 443 -6.22 19.32 38.37
N GLU A 444 -6.67 18.27 39.03
CA GLU A 444 -7.85 18.28 39.91
C GLU A 444 -7.44 17.95 41.35
N LEU A 445 -7.99 18.69 42.31
CA LEU A 445 -7.76 18.46 43.76
C LEU A 445 -9.03 17.93 44.37
N ASP A 446 -8.95 16.78 45.06
CA ASP A 446 -10.07 16.13 45.72
C ASP A 446 -9.66 15.63 47.10
N ARG A 447 -10.60 15.05 47.84
CA ARG A 447 -10.32 14.41 49.13
C ARG A 447 -9.74 13.02 48.90
N SER A 448 -8.64 12.73 49.58
CA SER A 448 -8.06 11.40 49.61
C SER A 448 -8.91 10.41 50.39
N GLU A 449 -8.97 9.16 49.99
CA GLU A 449 -9.59 8.06 50.75
C GLU A 449 -8.92 7.87 52.12
N ALA A 450 -7.65 8.25 52.24
CA ALA A 450 -6.90 8.26 53.49
C ALA A 450 -7.20 9.44 54.39
N GLY A 451 -8.06 10.37 53.95
CA GLY A 451 -8.52 11.54 54.73
C GLY A 451 -7.87 12.87 54.31
N GLY A 452 -6.73 12.85 53.67
CA GLY A 452 -5.95 14.02 53.23
C GLY A 452 -6.37 14.59 51.86
N LEU A 453 -5.36 15.05 51.09
CA LEU A 453 -5.52 15.60 49.74
C LEU A 453 -5.24 14.53 48.68
N SER A 454 -6.07 14.49 47.63
CA SER A 454 -5.89 13.74 46.43
C SER A 454 -5.64 14.68 45.26
N ALA A 455 -4.44 14.69 44.68
CA ALA A 455 -4.10 15.45 43.51
C ALA A 455 -4.12 14.52 42.30
N ARG A 456 -5.04 14.79 41.35
CA ARG A 456 -5.19 14.02 40.12
C ARG A 456 -4.68 14.82 38.95
N LEU A 457 -3.58 14.36 38.39
CA LEU A 457 -2.92 14.93 37.19
C LEU A 457 -3.29 14.11 35.97
N THR A 458 -3.86 14.76 34.97
CA THR A 458 -4.19 14.15 33.66
C THR A 458 -3.23 14.67 32.57
N LEU A 459 -2.56 13.79 31.84
CA LEU A 459 -1.56 14.13 30.83
C LEU A 459 -1.76 13.29 29.56
N PRO A 460 -1.20 13.68 28.40
CA PRO A 460 -1.27 12.86 27.19
C PRO A 460 -0.39 11.61 27.31
N LEU A 461 -0.98 10.44 26.97
CA LEU A 461 -0.30 9.16 26.92
C LEU A 461 0.46 9.04 25.60
N ALA A 462 1.69 8.55 25.63
CA ALA A 462 2.40 8.11 24.43
C ALA A 462 2.05 6.63 24.16
N THR A 463 1.63 6.35 22.93
CA THR A 463 1.27 4.98 22.46
C THR A 463 2.50 4.23 21.99
#